data_63759fbec5c620dfd000dc0460d07646
#
_entry.id   63759fbec5c620dfd000dc0460d07646
#
_cell.length_a   1.000
_cell.length_b   1.000
_cell.length_c   1.000
_cell.angle_alpha   90.00
_cell.angle_beta   90.00
_cell.angle_gamma   90.00
#
_symmetry.space_group_name_H-M   'P 1'
#
loop_
_entity.id
_entity.type
_entity.pdbx_description
1 polymer ?
#
loop_
_entity_poly.entity_id
_entity_poly.type
_entity_poly.pdbx_seq_one_letter_code
_entity_poly.pdbx_strand_id
1 'polypeptide(L)'
;ALYVMPSGLNPLARMMGIERRKVLCEIARKYDVLLIENDAWGPIQPERPLPFAALAPERTFYFTSFTKCIMPGLRAGYLIVPENMASASANSHLVSNWMATPMLAEIASRWVKDGTAVKLLEWQKKALGERNIIAANILRGIPFYASPNGLHIWLPLPVAWEENSFVAQASQSGVTVAPGSVFAVSETTNYPGVRICLG
;
A
#
# COMPACT_ATOMS: atom_id res chain seq x y z
N ALA A 1 -1.90 2.32 19.71
CA ALA A 1 -2.43 1.97 18.38
C ALA A 1 -1.46 1.06 17.63
N LEU A 2 -1.98 0.25 16.73
CA LEU A 2 -1.23 -0.59 15.81
C LEU A 2 -1.44 -0.11 14.38
N TYR A 3 -0.36 0.34 13.73
CA TYR A 3 -0.38 0.69 12.32
C TYR A 3 -0.11 -0.55 11.46
N VAL A 4 -0.95 -0.78 10.45
CA VAL A 4 -0.87 -1.94 9.56
C VAL A 4 -1.06 -1.56 8.09
N MET A 5 -0.32 -2.23 7.21
CA MET A 5 -0.47 -2.18 5.75
C MET A 5 -0.82 -3.59 5.25
N PRO A 6 -2.10 -4.00 5.30
CA PRO A 6 -2.46 -5.39 5.08
C PRO A 6 -2.48 -5.80 3.61
N SER A 7 -2.57 -4.84 2.70
CA SER A 7 -2.74 -5.09 1.26
C SER A 7 -1.57 -4.48 0.48
N GLY A 8 -0.49 -5.24 0.32
CA GLY A 8 0.70 -4.78 -0.40
C GLY A 8 1.74 -4.14 0.51
N LEU A 9 2.25 -4.91 1.47
CA LEU A 9 3.28 -4.47 2.40
C LEU A 9 4.53 -3.95 1.66
N ASN A 10 4.86 -2.69 1.88
CA ASN A 10 6.09 -2.09 1.32
C ASN A 10 7.29 -2.35 2.26
N PRO A 11 8.42 -2.88 1.76
CA PRO A 11 8.73 -3.18 0.35
C PRO A 11 8.41 -4.61 -0.10
N LEU A 12 7.96 -5.49 0.80
CA LEU A 12 7.90 -6.94 0.59
C LEU A 12 6.78 -7.41 -0.35
N ALA A 13 5.90 -6.54 -0.84
CA ALA A 13 4.78 -6.84 -1.73
C ALA A 13 3.83 -7.95 -1.24
N ARG A 14 3.78 -8.22 0.06
CA ARG A 14 2.96 -9.29 0.66
C ARG A 14 1.58 -8.79 1.04
N MET A 15 0.61 -9.70 0.99
CA MET A 15 -0.75 -9.46 1.45
C MET A 15 -1.03 -10.27 2.72
N MET A 16 -1.68 -9.65 3.70
CA MET A 16 -2.11 -10.33 4.92
C MET A 16 -3.41 -11.09 4.67
N GLY A 17 -3.39 -12.41 4.88
CA GLY A 17 -4.58 -13.27 4.75
C GLY A 17 -5.66 -12.97 5.78
N ILE A 18 -6.89 -13.42 5.50
CA ILE A 18 -8.08 -13.11 6.32
C ILE A 18 -7.97 -13.63 7.76
N GLU A 19 -7.44 -14.83 7.97
CA GLU A 19 -7.35 -15.40 9.31
C GLU A 19 -6.42 -14.59 10.22
N ARG A 20 -5.28 -14.13 9.69
CA ARG A 20 -4.39 -13.26 10.46
C ARG A 20 -5.05 -11.91 10.79
N ARG A 21 -5.88 -11.37 9.89
CA ARG A 21 -6.65 -10.14 10.17
C ARG A 21 -7.65 -10.36 11.30
N LYS A 22 -8.40 -11.47 11.29
CA LYS A 22 -9.34 -11.82 12.36
C LYS A 22 -8.64 -11.92 13.73
N VAL A 23 -7.56 -12.69 13.80
CA VAL A 23 -6.77 -12.84 15.03
C VAL A 23 -6.26 -11.49 15.55
N LEU A 24 -5.78 -10.61 14.67
CA LEU A 24 -5.35 -9.27 15.09
C LEU A 24 -6.51 -8.41 15.60
N CYS A 25 -7.72 -8.53 15.02
CA CYS A 25 -8.91 -7.86 15.56
C CYS A 25 -9.26 -8.35 16.97
N GLU A 26 -9.19 -9.64 17.22
CA GLU A 26 -9.43 -10.23 18.54
C GLU A 26 -8.41 -9.73 19.56
N ILE A 27 -7.13 -9.72 19.21
CA ILE A 27 -6.07 -9.18 20.06
C ILE A 27 -6.30 -7.70 20.33
N ALA A 28 -6.64 -6.92 19.31
CA ALA A 28 -6.92 -5.50 19.44
C ALA A 28 -8.11 -5.23 20.37
N ARG A 29 -9.16 -6.05 20.33
CA ARG A 29 -10.29 -6.00 21.28
C ARG A 29 -9.85 -6.36 22.70
N LYS A 30 -9.09 -7.45 22.84
CA LYS A 30 -8.64 -7.95 24.14
C LYS A 30 -7.77 -6.96 24.89
N TYR A 31 -6.91 -6.24 24.19
CA TYR A 31 -5.94 -5.31 24.77
C TYR A 31 -6.30 -3.83 24.58
N ASP A 32 -7.52 -3.56 24.15
CA ASP A 32 -8.02 -2.21 23.86
C ASP A 32 -7.09 -1.37 22.96
N VAL A 33 -6.61 -1.97 21.86
CA VAL A 33 -5.71 -1.34 20.90
C VAL A 33 -6.49 -0.82 19.72
N LEU A 34 -6.27 0.44 19.32
CA LEU A 34 -6.78 0.99 18.07
C LEU A 34 -5.96 0.49 16.89
N LEU A 35 -6.64 0.23 15.77
CA LEU A 35 -6.02 -0.15 14.51
C LEU A 35 -5.97 1.05 13.57
N ILE A 36 -4.82 1.26 12.92
CA ILE A 36 -4.65 2.26 11.87
C ILE A 36 -4.32 1.49 10.59
N GLU A 37 -5.32 1.32 9.73
CA GLU A 37 -5.21 0.55 8.50
C GLU A 37 -4.86 1.44 7.31
N ASN A 38 -3.66 1.29 6.79
CA ASN A 38 -3.28 1.88 5.51
C ASN A 38 -3.59 0.91 4.38
N ASP A 39 -4.67 1.18 3.66
CA ASP A 39 -5.12 0.35 2.54
C ASP A 39 -4.98 1.08 1.18
N ALA A 40 -3.97 1.96 1.07
CA ALA A 40 -3.74 2.74 -0.14
C ALA A 40 -3.54 1.89 -1.41
N TRP A 41 -3.18 0.61 -1.26
CA TRP A 41 -2.92 -0.33 -2.36
C TRP A 41 -3.97 -1.44 -2.46
N GLY A 42 -4.90 -1.49 -1.51
CA GLY A 42 -5.95 -2.52 -1.49
C GLY A 42 -6.84 -2.50 -2.71
N PRO A 43 -7.35 -1.36 -3.17
CA PRO A 43 -8.28 -1.31 -4.30
C PRO A 43 -7.75 -1.85 -5.61
N ILE A 44 -6.42 -1.85 -5.85
CA ILE A 44 -5.83 -2.43 -7.07
C ILE A 44 -5.70 -3.97 -7.02
N GLN A 45 -5.79 -4.57 -5.84
CA GLN A 45 -5.68 -6.02 -5.71
C GLN A 45 -6.98 -6.71 -6.16
N PRO A 46 -6.91 -7.77 -7.00
CA PRO A 46 -8.09 -8.43 -7.54
C PRO A 46 -8.90 -9.16 -6.47
N GLU A 47 -8.23 -9.80 -5.53
CA GLU A 47 -8.84 -10.65 -4.49
C GLU A 47 -8.30 -10.30 -3.10
N ARG A 48 -8.63 -9.10 -2.64
CA ARG A 48 -8.21 -8.71 -1.29
C ARG A 48 -9.18 -9.24 -0.23
N PRO A 49 -8.66 -9.73 0.91
CA PRO A 49 -9.50 -10.04 2.07
C PRO A 49 -10.18 -8.78 2.61
N LEU A 50 -11.27 -8.97 3.37
CA LEU A 50 -11.96 -7.88 4.06
C LEU A 50 -10.98 -7.02 4.87
N PRO A 51 -11.10 -5.69 4.79
CA PRO A 51 -10.26 -4.78 5.57
C PRO A 51 -10.55 -4.88 7.07
N PHE A 52 -9.62 -4.44 7.91
CA PHE A 52 -9.84 -4.36 9.35
C PHE A 52 -11.04 -3.47 9.70
N ALA A 53 -11.27 -2.41 8.94
CA ALA A 53 -12.42 -1.55 9.12
C ALA A 53 -13.77 -2.28 8.95
N ALA A 54 -13.83 -3.36 8.16
CA ALA A 54 -15.02 -4.20 8.07
C ALA A 54 -15.10 -5.28 9.17
N LEU A 55 -13.95 -5.67 9.75
CA LEU A 55 -13.87 -6.71 10.78
C LEU A 55 -13.98 -6.15 12.21
N ALA A 56 -13.50 -4.93 12.42
CA ALA A 56 -13.50 -4.23 13.71
C ALA A 56 -13.73 -2.72 13.50
N PRO A 57 -14.93 -2.31 12.99
CA PRO A 57 -15.21 -0.90 12.66
C PRO A 57 -15.17 0.01 13.89
N GLU A 58 -15.46 -0.52 15.07
CA GLU A 58 -15.49 0.22 16.33
C GLU A 58 -14.13 0.70 16.83
N ARG A 59 -13.04 0.25 16.21
CA ARG A 59 -11.65 0.58 16.64
C ARG A 59 -10.67 0.75 15.50
N THR A 60 -11.14 0.79 14.25
CA THR A 60 -10.26 0.91 13.09
C THR A 60 -10.38 2.28 12.44
N PHE A 61 -9.25 2.97 12.34
CA PHE A 61 -9.04 4.10 11.44
C PHE A 61 -8.56 3.54 10.11
N TYR A 62 -9.36 3.67 9.07
CA TYR A 62 -9.03 3.16 7.74
C TYR A 62 -8.80 4.33 6.79
N PHE A 63 -7.70 4.30 6.08
CA PHE A 63 -7.48 5.26 5.01
C PHE A 63 -7.01 4.61 3.72
N THR A 64 -7.51 5.16 2.63
CA THR A 64 -7.11 4.83 1.26
C THR A 64 -7.01 6.11 0.45
N SER A 65 -6.42 6.02 -0.74
CA SER A 65 -6.23 7.21 -1.59
C SER A 65 -6.30 6.87 -3.07
N PHE A 66 -6.63 7.87 -3.87
CA PHE A 66 -6.54 7.79 -5.34
C PHE A 66 -5.09 7.73 -5.84
N THR A 67 -4.14 8.20 -5.04
CA THR A 67 -2.73 8.36 -5.42
C THR A 67 -2.09 7.10 -5.97
N LYS A 68 -2.38 5.94 -5.36
CA LYS A 68 -1.76 4.66 -5.76
C LYS A 68 -2.64 3.82 -6.67
N CYS A 69 -3.94 4.08 -6.64
CA CYS A 69 -4.93 3.23 -7.32
C CYS A 69 -5.42 3.83 -8.64
N ILE A 70 -5.35 5.16 -8.79
CA ILE A 70 -5.93 5.85 -9.94
C ILE A 70 -4.94 6.86 -10.52
N MET A 71 -4.60 7.92 -9.78
CA MET A 71 -3.77 9.02 -10.29
C MET A 71 -2.96 9.68 -9.17
N PRO A 72 -1.61 9.64 -9.23
CA PRO A 72 -0.76 10.24 -8.21
C PRO A 72 -0.99 11.74 -7.99
N GLY A 73 -1.25 12.48 -9.06
CA GLY A 73 -1.45 13.95 -9.02
C GLY A 73 -2.73 14.41 -8.34
N LEU A 74 -3.75 13.54 -8.18
CA LEU A 74 -5.02 13.92 -7.57
C LEU A 74 -4.91 14.24 -6.07
N ARG A 75 -3.93 13.67 -5.37
CA ARG A 75 -3.64 13.96 -3.95
C ARG A 75 -4.86 13.92 -3.01
N ALA A 76 -5.88 13.16 -3.37
CA ALA A 76 -7.10 12.97 -2.57
C ALA A 76 -7.16 11.56 -1.99
N GLY A 77 -7.85 11.43 -0.87
CA GLY A 77 -8.06 10.15 -0.19
C GLY A 77 -9.24 10.22 0.77
N TYR A 78 -9.53 9.11 1.41
CA TYR A 78 -10.61 8.96 2.39
C TYR A 78 -10.06 8.45 3.70
N LEU A 79 -10.57 9.01 4.79
CA LEU A 79 -10.39 8.50 6.14
C LEU A 79 -11.76 8.06 6.67
N ILE A 80 -11.89 6.79 7.05
CA ILE A 80 -13.03 6.25 7.78
C ILE A 80 -12.55 6.05 9.22
N VAL A 81 -13.36 6.46 10.18
CA VAL A 81 -13.03 6.41 11.60
C VAL A 81 -14.17 5.74 12.39
N PRO A 82 -13.91 5.22 13.59
CA PRO A 82 -14.96 4.77 14.49
C PRO A 82 -15.99 5.89 14.73
N GLU A 83 -17.28 5.55 14.77
CA GLU A 83 -18.38 6.52 14.84
C GLU A 83 -18.23 7.48 16.03
N ASN A 84 -17.89 6.96 17.19
CA ASN A 84 -17.67 7.75 18.40
C ASN A 84 -16.46 8.70 18.34
N MET A 85 -15.60 8.56 17.34
CA MET A 85 -14.42 9.41 17.11
C MET A 85 -14.56 10.37 15.92
N ALA A 86 -15.70 10.35 15.22
CA ALA A 86 -15.90 11.11 13.99
C ALA A 86 -15.73 12.61 14.22
N SER A 87 -16.38 13.20 15.23
CA SER A 87 -16.30 14.65 15.53
C SER A 87 -14.89 15.06 15.95
N ALA A 88 -14.23 14.28 16.80
CA ALA A 88 -12.87 14.57 17.24
C ALA A 88 -11.88 14.51 16.07
N SER A 89 -12.04 13.52 15.17
CA SER A 89 -11.19 13.37 13.99
C SER A 89 -11.40 14.52 13.00
N ALA A 90 -12.64 14.93 12.77
CA ALA A 90 -12.96 16.10 11.92
C ALA A 90 -12.35 17.38 12.46
N ASN A 91 -12.46 17.63 13.77
CA ASN A 91 -11.86 18.80 14.42
C ASN A 91 -10.33 18.77 14.34
N SER A 92 -9.70 17.61 14.58
CA SER A 92 -8.25 17.45 14.45
C SER A 92 -7.77 17.74 13.05
N HIS A 93 -8.51 17.27 12.03
CA HIS A 93 -8.19 17.56 10.63
C HIS A 93 -8.30 19.06 10.32
N LEU A 94 -9.38 19.72 10.80
CA LEU A 94 -9.60 21.15 10.62
C LEU A 94 -8.46 21.97 11.23
N VAL A 95 -8.06 21.64 12.46
CA VAL A 95 -7.01 22.39 13.19
C VAL A 95 -5.62 22.18 12.59
N SER A 96 -5.32 20.97 12.10
CA SER A 96 -3.97 20.64 11.60
C SER A 96 -3.76 20.98 10.13
N ASN A 97 -4.79 20.81 9.30
CA ASN A 97 -4.66 20.93 7.84
C ASN A 97 -5.66 21.93 7.23
N TRP A 98 -6.52 22.54 8.03
CA TRP A 98 -7.63 23.40 7.62
C TRP A 98 -8.65 22.63 6.79
N MET A 99 -8.30 22.19 5.57
CA MET A 99 -9.14 21.35 4.69
C MET A 99 -8.31 20.67 3.61
N ALA A 100 -8.86 19.63 2.98
CA ALA A 100 -8.34 19.13 1.73
C ALA A 100 -8.49 20.17 0.62
N THR A 101 -7.63 20.15 -0.40
CA THR A 101 -7.72 21.08 -1.54
C THR A 101 -9.09 20.95 -2.21
N PRO A 102 -9.98 21.95 -2.15
CA PRO A 102 -11.38 21.79 -2.56
C PRO A 102 -11.55 21.36 -4.01
N MET A 103 -10.74 21.90 -4.92
CA MET A 103 -10.80 21.55 -6.33
C MET A 103 -10.48 20.06 -6.56
N LEU A 104 -9.46 19.51 -5.91
CA LEU A 104 -9.07 18.12 -6.05
C LEU A 104 -10.09 17.20 -5.39
N ALA A 105 -10.65 17.60 -4.26
CA ALA A 105 -11.72 16.86 -3.60
C ALA A 105 -13.00 16.82 -4.46
N GLU A 106 -13.36 17.93 -5.13
CA GLU A 106 -14.51 17.96 -6.05
C GLU A 106 -14.29 17.07 -7.27
N ILE A 107 -13.10 17.09 -7.88
CA ILE A 107 -12.75 16.17 -8.99
C ILE A 107 -12.90 14.73 -8.53
N ALA A 108 -12.32 14.36 -7.39
CA ALA A 108 -12.43 13.02 -6.83
C ALA A 108 -13.90 12.62 -6.60
N SER A 109 -14.69 13.52 -6.01
CA SER A 109 -16.12 13.31 -5.76
C SER A 109 -16.91 13.08 -7.06
N ARG A 110 -16.66 13.86 -8.10
CA ARG A 110 -17.29 13.67 -9.41
C ARG A 110 -16.92 12.34 -10.02
N TRP A 111 -15.65 11.98 -10.02
CA TRP A 111 -15.18 10.71 -10.59
C TRP A 111 -15.78 9.49 -9.88
N VAL A 112 -16.05 9.59 -8.58
CA VAL A 112 -16.77 8.55 -7.85
C VAL A 112 -18.23 8.49 -8.28
N LYS A 113 -18.91 9.65 -8.37
CA LYS A 113 -20.34 9.74 -8.68
C LYS A 113 -20.67 9.32 -10.11
N ASP A 114 -19.84 9.69 -11.09
CA ASP A 114 -20.06 9.41 -12.51
C ASP A 114 -19.43 8.08 -12.99
N GLY A 115 -18.76 7.35 -12.09
CA GLY A 115 -18.14 6.07 -12.38
C GLY A 115 -16.75 6.14 -13.05
N THR A 116 -16.21 7.33 -13.27
CA THR A 116 -14.86 7.52 -13.86
C THR A 116 -13.78 6.87 -12.97
N ALA A 117 -13.90 7.01 -11.64
CA ALA A 117 -12.96 6.40 -10.70
C ALA A 117 -12.89 4.86 -10.87
N VAL A 118 -14.04 4.21 -11.06
CA VAL A 118 -14.11 2.75 -11.28
C VAL A 118 -13.43 2.38 -12.60
N LYS A 119 -13.71 3.10 -13.68
CA LYS A 119 -13.10 2.85 -15.01
C LYS A 119 -11.58 2.99 -14.95
N LEU A 120 -11.07 4.03 -14.30
CA LEU A 120 -9.63 4.26 -14.15
C LEU A 120 -8.98 3.18 -13.27
N LEU A 121 -9.65 2.76 -12.20
CA LEU A 121 -9.19 1.68 -11.34
C LEU A 121 -9.07 0.35 -12.10
N GLU A 122 -10.07 -0.02 -12.89
CA GLU A 122 -10.04 -1.25 -13.69
C GLU A 122 -8.95 -1.20 -14.78
N TRP A 123 -8.77 -0.04 -15.40
CA TRP A 123 -7.67 0.17 -16.34
C TRP A 123 -6.31 -0.01 -15.65
N GLN A 124 -6.12 0.57 -14.46
CA GLN A 124 -4.90 0.45 -13.68
C GLN A 124 -4.64 -1.00 -13.26
N LYS A 125 -5.66 -1.71 -12.79
CA LYS A 125 -5.57 -3.15 -12.46
C LYS A 125 -5.07 -3.97 -13.65
N LYS A 126 -5.64 -3.76 -14.83
CA LYS A 126 -5.23 -4.45 -16.05
C LYS A 126 -3.77 -4.14 -16.41
N ALA A 127 -3.40 -2.87 -16.46
CA ALA A 127 -2.05 -2.46 -16.80
C ALA A 127 -1.00 -3.01 -15.82
N LEU A 128 -1.28 -3.00 -14.51
CA LEU A 128 -0.39 -3.56 -13.49
C LEU A 128 -0.33 -5.09 -13.57
N GLY A 129 -1.44 -5.76 -13.84
CA GLY A 129 -1.47 -7.20 -14.05
C GLY A 129 -0.55 -7.63 -15.21
N GLU A 130 -0.66 -6.95 -16.34
CA GLU A 130 0.20 -7.19 -17.52
C GLU A 130 1.69 -6.98 -17.19
N ARG A 131 2.04 -5.90 -16.49
CA ARG A 131 3.43 -5.61 -16.08
C ARG A 131 3.96 -6.65 -15.09
N ASN A 132 3.15 -7.11 -14.16
CA ASN A 132 3.53 -8.19 -13.23
C ASN A 132 3.79 -9.51 -13.96
N ILE A 133 3.00 -9.85 -14.99
CA ILE A 133 3.23 -11.03 -15.83
C ILE A 133 4.55 -10.89 -16.59
N ILE A 134 4.83 -9.75 -17.18
CA ILE A 134 6.10 -9.48 -17.88
C ILE A 134 7.28 -9.63 -16.90
N ALA A 135 7.20 -9.00 -15.74
CA ALA A 135 8.24 -9.09 -14.71
C ALA A 135 8.47 -10.54 -14.25
N ALA A 136 7.40 -11.32 -14.02
CA ALA A 136 7.50 -12.73 -13.64
C ALA A 136 8.15 -13.58 -14.73
N ASN A 137 7.90 -13.30 -15.99
CA ASN A 137 8.53 -13.99 -17.11
C ASN A 137 10.04 -13.68 -17.23
N ILE A 138 10.41 -12.41 -17.06
CA ILE A 138 11.81 -11.96 -17.09
C ILE A 138 12.60 -12.56 -15.91
N LEU A 139 11.99 -12.56 -14.73
CA LEU A 139 12.63 -13.06 -13.49
C LEU A 139 12.44 -14.57 -13.27
N ARG A 140 12.05 -15.32 -14.30
CA ARG A 140 11.86 -16.77 -14.19
C ARG A 140 13.12 -17.46 -13.67
N GLY A 141 12.98 -18.22 -12.57
CA GLY A 141 14.09 -18.90 -11.90
C GLY A 141 14.83 -18.07 -10.86
N ILE A 142 14.48 -16.79 -10.70
CA ILE A 142 15.00 -15.91 -9.65
C ILE A 142 13.92 -15.73 -8.59
N PRO A 143 14.21 -15.98 -7.29
CA PRO A 143 13.22 -15.76 -6.23
C PRO A 143 12.85 -14.27 -6.12
N PHE A 144 11.55 -13.95 -6.12
CA PHE A 144 11.03 -12.62 -5.85
C PHE A 144 9.66 -12.68 -5.17
N TYR A 145 9.23 -11.57 -4.59
CA TYR A 145 7.89 -11.42 -4.02
C TYR A 145 7.13 -10.33 -4.78
N ALA A 146 5.90 -10.62 -5.11
CA ALA A 146 4.97 -9.71 -5.78
C ALA A 146 3.54 -9.99 -5.33
N SER A 147 2.66 -9.00 -5.46
CA SER A 147 1.22 -9.21 -5.44
C SER A 147 0.66 -9.11 -6.88
N PRO A 148 -0.47 -9.77 -7.21
CA PRO A 148 -0.92 -9.92 -8.59
C PRO A 148 -1.00 -8.63 -9.41
N ASN A 149 -1.42 -7.53 -8.79
CA ASN A 149 -1.46 -6.20 -9.39
C ASN A 149 -0.60 -5.21 -8.59
N GLY A 150 0.53 -5.69 -8.05
CA GLY A 150 1.44 -4.88 -7.26
C GLY A 150 2.09 -3.76 -8.08
N LEU A 151 2.26 -2.60 -7.43
CA LEU A 151 3.01 -1.47 -7.99
C LEU A 151 4.52 -1.69 -7.95
N HIS A 152 4.97 -2.73 -7.26
CA HIS A 152 6.38 -3.08 -7.12
C HIS A 152 6.53 -4.57 -6.84
N ILE A 153 7.73 -5.05 -7.08
CA ILE A 153 8.22 -6.35 -6.65
C ILE A 153 9.38 -6.16 -5.66
N TRP A 154 9.56 -7.14 -4.80
CA TRP A 154 10.71 -7.24 -3.92
C TRP A 154 11.62 -8.37 -4.41
N LEU A 155 12.86 -8.04 -4.74
CA LEU A 155 13.88 -8.97 -5.17
C LEU A 155 14.90 -9.15 -4.03
N PRO A 156 14.87 -10.29 -3.29
CA PRO A 156 15.92 -10.64 -2.36
C PRO A 156 17.25 -10.80 -3.11
N LEU A 157 18.33 -10.25 -2.57
CA LEU A 157 19.65 -10.44 -3.15
C LEU A 157 20.31 -11.70 -2.60
N PRO A 158 20.96 -12.51 -3.44
CA PRO A 158 21.82 -13.60 -2.99
C PRO A 158 22.93 -13.10 -2.09
N VAL A 159 23.43 -13.94 -1.17
CA VAL A 159 24.49 -13.60 -0.20
C VAL A 159 25.77 -13.08 -0.88
N ALA A 160 26.02 -13.49 -2.12
CA ALA A 160 27.18 -13.04 -2.90
C ALA A 160 27.10 -11.58 -3.37
N TRP A 161 25.91 -10.96 -3.27
CA TRP A 161 25.71 -9.56 -3.69
C TRP A 161 25.65 -8.63 -2.49
N GLU A 162 26.48 -7.62 -2.50
CA GLU A 162 26.37 -6.47 -1.62
C GLU A 162 25.34 -5.49 -2.22
N GLU A 163 24.41 -5.00 -1.40
CA GLU A 163 23.25 -4.21 -1.83
C GLU A 163 23.64 -2.93 -2.58
N ASN A 164 24.60 -2.16 -2.04
CA ASN A 164 25.02 -0.90 -2.66
C ASN A 164 25.71 -1.13 -4.01
N SER A 165 26.48 -2.20 -4.12
CA SER A 165 27.13 -2.60 -5.37
C SER A 165 26.10 -2.98 -6.43
N PHE A 166 25.05 -3.71 -6.04
CA PHE A 166 23.95 -4.05 -6.96
C PHE A 166 23.22 -2.78 -7.44
N VAL A 167 22.86 -1.88 -6.52
CA VAL A 167 22.17 -0.62 -6.85
C VAL A 167 23.01 0.25 -7.78
N ALA A 168 24.32 0.35 -7.52
CA ALA A 168 25.23 1.10 -8.37
C ALA A 168 25.34 0.51 -9.79
N GLN A 169 25.43 -0.81 -9.91
CA GLN A 169 25.49 -1.51 -11.19
C GLN A 169 24.18 -1.38 -11.99
N ALA A 170 23.04 -1.49 -11.30
CA ALA A 170 21.73 -1.27 -11.92
C ALA A 170 21.63 0.17 -12.47
N SER A 171 22.05 1.16 -11.68
CA SER A 171 22.06 2.57 -12.10
C SER A 171 22.96 2.81 -13.32
N GLN A 172 24.15 2.22 -13.36
CA GLN A 172 25.06 2.28 -14.53
C GLN A 172 24.41 1.64 -15.78
N SER A 173 23.54 0.65 -15.58
CA SER A 173 22.77 0.02 -16.65
C SER A 173 21.46 0.77 -16.99
N GLY A 174 21.26 1.98 -16.46
CA GLY A 174 20.09 2.82 -16.72
C GLY A 174 18.84 2.44 -15.91
N VAL A 175 18.96 1.59 -14.87
CA VAL A 175 17.83 1.15 -14.06
C VAL A 175 17.99 1.63 -12.62
N THR A 176 17.02 2.41 -12.14
CA THR A 176 16.98 2.86 -10.74
C THR A 176 16.12 1.92 -9.90
N VAL A 177 16.71 1.37 -8.84
CA VAL A 177 16.01 0.51 -7.87
C VAL A 177 16.15 1.09 -6.46
N ALA A 178 15.20 0.79 -5.58
CA ALA A 178 15.28 1.23 -4.19
C ALA A 178 15.96 0.14 -3.34
N PRO A 179 17.07 0.45 -2.65
CA PRO A 179 17.74 -0.51 -1.77
C PRO A 179 16.86 -0.87 -0.56
N GLY A 180 17.02 -2.08 -0.04
CA GLY A 180 16.29 -2.58 1.12
C GLY A 180 16.60 -1.82 2.40
N SER A 181 17.83 -1.35 2.54
CA SER A 181 18.32 -0.59 3.69
C SER A 181 17.49 0.67 3.98
N VAL A 182 16.91 1.33 2.95
CA VAL A 182 16.04 2.52 3.18
C VAL A 182 14.70 2.19 3.84
N PHE A 183 14.34 0.90 3.93
CA PHE A 183 13.13 0.42 4.59
C PHE A 183 13.42 -0.24 5.93
N ALA A 184 14.69 -0.39 6.32
CA ALA A 184 15.09 -1.01 7.56
C ALA A 184 14.76 -0.10 8.75
N VAL A 185 14.20 -0.69 9.82
CA VAL A 185 13.90 0.04 11.07
C VAL A 185 15.15 0.20 11.94
N SER A 186 16.12 -0.70 11.77
CA SER A 186 17.40 -0.67 12.47
C SER A 186 18.48 -1.29 11.58
N GLU A 187 19.75 -0.93 11.83
CA GLU A 187 20.92 -1.49 11.13
C GLU A 187 21.07 -3.00 11.28
N THR A 188 20.50 -3.56 12.35
CA THR A 188 20.54 -5.00 12.63
C THR A 188 19.49 -5.80 11.86
N THR A 189 18.49 -5.14 11.26
CA THR A 189 17.42 -5.79 10.48
C THR A 189 17.81 -5.76 9.01
N ASN A 190 18.83 -6.49 8.63
CA ASN A 190 19.28 -6.51 7.25
C ASN A 190 18.59 -7.66 6.47
N TYR A 191 17.62 -7.29 5.65
CA TYR A 191 17.09 -8.17 4.59
C TYR A 191 17.64 -7.63 3.25
N PRO A 192 18.81 -8.09 2.80
CA PRO A 192 19.40 -7.58 1.57
C PRO A 192 18.48 -7.85 0.40
N GLY A 193 18.12 -6.80 -0.30
CA GLY A 193 17.18 -6.87 -1.41
C GLY A 193 16.92 -5.50 -2.01
N VAL A 194 16.24 -5.51 -3.13
CA VAL A 194 15.86 -4.26 -3.82
C VAL A 194 14.39 -4.28 -4.17
N ARG A 195 13.77 -3.10 -4.09
CA ARG A 195 12.41 -2.89 -4.58
C ARG A 195 12.47 -2.34 -6.01
N ILE A 196 11.80 -3.04 -6.92
CA ILE A 196 11.64 -2.64 -8.33
C ILE A 196 10.22 -2.16 -8.52
N CYS A 197 10.02 -0.91 -8.98
CA CYS A 197 8.70 -0.36 -9.26
C CYS A 197 8.21 -0.77 -10.65
N LEU A 198 6.91 -1.09 -10.76
CA LEU A 198 6.24 -1.49 -11.99
C LEU A 198 5.20 -0.45 -12.45
N GLY A 199 4.88 0.52 -11.59
CA GLY A 199 3.87 1.55 -11.82
C GLY A 199 4.44 2.94 -12.00
#